data_a2575370b67da0e3e8d42f35a3c2d929
#
_entry.id   a2575370b67da0e3e8d42f35a3c2d929
#
_cell.length_a   1.000
_cell.length_b   1.000
_cell.length_c   1.000
_cell.angle_alpha   90.00
_cell.angle_beta   90.00
_cell.angle_gamma   90.00
#
_symmetry.space_group_name_H-M   'P 1'
#
loop_
_entity.id
_entity.type
_entity.pdbx_description
1 polymer ?
#
loop_
_entity_poly.entity_id
_entity_poly.type
_entity_poly.pdbx_seq_one_letter_code
_entity_poly.pdbx_strand_id
1 'polypeptide(L)'
;MKINNNNFIFYFLISHIALGLGIGLLLGSIGKTGNQVLSFNIGLLLSALIVTTLSLVLKMVLFKKSFALPISVIVFKYAFLGVITYMVAASGSFDLGLSAVGIFIMAPSMLVAGGYYAFKNRTLEIEE
;
A
#
# COMPACT_ATOMS: atom_id res chain seq x y z
N MET A 1 -10.83 23.50 1.33
CA MET A 1 -10.89 22.12 0.77
C MET A 1 -10.73 21.12 1.91
N LYS A 2 -11.79 20.41 2.30
CA LYS A 2 -11.68 19.33 3.30
C LYS A 2 -11.25 18.06 2.56
N ILE A 3 -9.97 17.74 2.63
CA ILE A 3 -9.46 16.46 2.15
C ILE A 3 -10.08 15.36 3.03
N ASN A 4 -11.07 14.65 2.50
CA ASN A 4 -11.62 13.49 3.20
C ASN A 4 -10.62 12.33 3.01
N ASN A 5 -9.77 12.14 4.01
CA ASN A 5 -8.70 11.14 4.00
C ASN A 5 -9.23 9.71 3.75
N ASN A 6 -10.46 9.41 4.17
CA ASN A 6 -11.06 8.11 3.93
C ASN A 6 -11.31 7.84 2.44
N ASN A 7 -11.70 8.87 1.67
CA ASN A 7 -11.91 8.73 0.23
C ASN A 7 -10.59 8.54 -0.51
N PHE A 8 -9.52 9.25 -0.11
CA PHE A 8 -8.20 9.08 -0.71
C PHE A 8 -7.66 7.66 -0.50
N ILE A 9 -7.77 7.13 0.72
CA ILE A 9 -7.33 5.75 1.03
C ILE A 9 -8.11 4.75 0.18
N PHE A 10 -9.41 4.93 0.02
CA PHE A 10 -10.24 4.05 -0.79
C PHE A 10 -9.79 4.03 -2.25
N TYR A 11 -9.57 5.20 -2.86
CA TYR A 11 -9.06 5.29 -4.23
C TYR A 11 -7.65 4.72 -4.36
N PHE A 12 -6.79 4.95 -3.36
CA PHE A 12 -5.47 4.35 -3.32
C PHE A 12 -5.55 2.82 -3.31
N LEU A 13 -6.35 2.24 -2.44
CA LEU A 13 -6.49 0.78 -2.34
C LEU A 13 -7.02 0.17 -3.63
N ILE A 14 -8.03 0.77 -4.25
CA ILE A 14 -8.56 0.31 -5.54
C ILE A 14 -7.49 0.36 -6.62
N SER A 15 -6.79 1.49 -6.75
CA SER A 15 -5.72 1.66 -7.74
C SER A 15 -4.58 0.67 -7.50
N HIS A 16 -4.23 0.45 -6.24
CA HIS A 16 -3.15 -0.45 -5.84
C HIS A 16 -3.47 -1.91 -6.15
N ILE A 17 -4.70 -2.35 -5.85
CA ILE A 17 -5.17 -3.69 -6.18
C ILE A 17 -5.27 -3.88 -7.69
N ALA A 18 -5.81 -2.91 -8.43
CA ALA A 18 -5.96 -2.99 -9.88
C ALA A 18 -4.60 -3.09 -10.58
N LEU A 19 -3.65 -2.23 -10.23
CA LEU A 19 -2.28 -2.27 -10.76
C LEU A 19 -1.56 -3.57 -10.36
N GLY A 20 -1.70 -3.98 -9.12
CA GLY A 20 -1.11 -5.20 -8.61
C GLY A 20 -1.62 -6.45 -9.31
N LEU A 21 -2.92 -6.58 -9.52
CA LEU A 21 -3.52 -7.68 -10.26
C LEU A 21 -3.08 -7.67 -11.72
N GLY A 22 -3.06 -6.52 -12.37
CA GLY A 22 -2.60 -6.38 -13.75
C GLY A 22 -1.15 -6.84 -13.93
N ILE A 23 -0.25 -6.39 -13.06
CA ILE A 23 1.17 -6.79 -13.10
C ILE A 23 1.35 -8.25 -12.67
N GLY A 24 0.61 -8.71 -11.68
CA GLY A 24 0.63 -10.13 -11.25
C GLY A 24 0.23 -11.08 -12.38
N LEU A 25 -0.81 -10.75 -13.15
CA LEU A 25 -1.22 -11.51 -14.33
C LEU A 25 -0.14 -11.49 -15.42
N LEU A 26 0.50 -10.33 -15.65
CA LEU A 26 1.61 -10.23 -16.59
C LEU A 26 2.80 -11.11 -16.17
N LEU A 27 3.16 -11.11 -14.89
CA LEU A 27 4.24 -11.96 -14.37
C LEU A 27 3.91 -13.44 -14.56
N GLY A 28 2.67 -13.84 -14.33
CA GLY A 28 2.20 -15.21 -14.57
C GLY A 28 2.28 -15.59 -16.06
N SER A 29 1.92 -14.67 -16.96
CA SER A 29 1.96 -14.90 -18.41
C SER A 29 3.37 -14.99 -18.99
N ILE A 30 4.35 -14.33 -18.36
CA ILE A 30 5.78 -14.38 -18.75
C ILE A 30 6.46 -15.68 -18.28
N GLY A 31 5.74 -16.55 -17.56
CA GLY A 31 6.27 -17.82 -17.09
C GLY A 31 7.04 -17.73 -15.77
N LYS A 32 6.79 -16.72 -14.95
CA LYS A 32 7.31 -16.65 -13.59
C LYS A 32 6.73 -17.77 -12.72
N THR A 33 7.56 -18.34 -11.85
CA THR A 33 7.12 -19.42 -10.97
C THR A 33 6.09 -18.94 -9.94
N GLY A 34 5.28 -19.86 -9.41
CA GLY A 34 4.28 -19.55 -8.40
C GLY A 34 4.88 -18.85 -7.17
N ASN A 35 6.10 -19.24 -6.74
CA ASN A 35 6.81 -18.62 -5.62
C ASN A 35 7.22 -17.17 -5.90
N GLN A 36 7.59 -16.87 -7.14
CA GLN A 36 7.94 -15.53 -7.57
C GLN A 36 6.71 -14.60 -7.59
N VAL A 37 5.59 -15.09 -8.11
CA VAL A 37 4.30 -14.37 -8.09
C VAL A 37 3.83 -14.15 -6.66
N LEU A 38 4.01 -15.15 -5.78
CA LEU A 38 3.69 -15.02 -4.36
C LEU A 38 4.53 -13.93 -3.69
N SER A 39 5.83 -13.91 -3.94
CA SER A 39 6.75 -12.90 -3.39
C SER A 39 6.36 -11.48 -3.83
N PHE A 40 5.96 -11.30 -5.08
CA PHE A 40 5.40 -10.05 -5.58
C PHE A 40 4.12 -9.64 -4.82
N ASN A 41 3.18 -10.56 -4.65
CA ASN A 41 1.93 -10.31 -3.93
C ASN A 41 2.17 -9.96 -2.45
N ILE A 42 3.15 -10.59 -1.79
CA ILE A 42 3.56 -10.23 -0.42
C ILE A 42 4.05 -8.79 -0.38
N GLY A 43 4.89 -8.37 -1.31
CA GLY A 43 5.36 -6.99 -1.41
C GLY A 43 4.22 -5.99 -1.62
N LEU A 44 3.27 -6.35 -2.46
CA LEU A 44 2.07 -5.57 -2.73
C LEU A 44 1.19 -5.40 -1.48
N LEU A 45 1.02 -6.45 -0.73
CA LEU A 45 0.26 -6.44 0.52
C LEU A 45 0.97 -5.62 1.60
N LEU A 46 2.31 -5.73 1.70
CA LEU A 46 3.12 -4.95 2.62
C LEU A 46 2.99 -3.44 2.36
N SER A 47 3.06 -3.03 1.09
CA SER A 47 2.93 -1.62 0.72
C SER A 47 1.53 -1.06 1.02
N ALA A 48 0.48 -1.82 0.78
CA ALA A 48 -0.89 -1.45 1.15
C ALA A 48 -1.04 -1.26 2.67
N LEU A 49 -0.46 -2.17 3.45
CA LEU A 49 -0.45 -2.07 4.91
C LEU A 49 0.34 -0.85 5.41
N ILE A 50 1.48 -0.55 4.79
CA ILE A 50 2.31 0.63 5.14
C ILE A 50 1.50 1.91 4.97
N VAL A 51 0.90 2.11 3.79
CA VAL A 51 0.14 3.33 3.50
C VAL A 51 -1.09 3.46 4.38
N THR A 52 -1.86 2.39 4.55
CA THR A 52 -3.05 2.40 5.39
C THR A 52 -2.72 2.73 6.85
N THR A 53 -1.66 2.13 7.39
CA THR A 53 -1.24 2.41 8.77
C THR A 53 -0.69 3.82 8.93
N LEU A 54 0.12 4.28 7.99
CA LEU A 54 0.65 5.66 8.02
C LEU A 54 -0.50 6.67 8.02
N SER A 55 -1.51 6.45 7.20
CA SER A 55 -2.70 7.29 7.16
C SER A 55 -3.47 7.29 8.48
N LEU A 56 -3.64 6.12 9.11
CA LEU A 56 -4.29 6.02 10.43
C LEU A 56 -3.48 6.73 11.52
N VAL A 57 -2.16 6.58 11.51
CA VAL A 57 -1.26 7.23 12.47
C VAL A 57 -1.31 8.74 12.33
N LEU A 58 -1.23 9.26 11.11
CA LEU A 58 -1.36 10.70 10.85
C LEU A 58 -2.69 11.24 11.34
N LYS A 59 -3.78 10.52 11.11
CA LYS A 59 -5.11 10.88 11.60
C LYS A 59 -5.15 10.94 13.13
N MET A 60 -4.56 9.96 13.82
CA MET A 60 -4.50 9.93 15.29
C MET A 60 -3.68 11.10 15.85
N VAL A 61 -2.51 11.39 15.25
CA VAL A 61 -1.64 12.48 15.69
C VAL A 61 -2.33 13.85 15.51
N LEU A 62 -2.94 14.07 14.34
CA LEU A 62 -3.55 15.36 14.03
C LEU A 62 -4.82 15.64 14.83
N PHE A 63 -5.66 14.62 15.07
CA PHE A 63 -6.96 14.83 15.71
C PHE A 63 -6.98 14.54 17.21
N LYS A 64 -6.19 13.59 17.69
CA LYS A 64 -6.19 13.19 19.12
C LYS A 64 -5.03 13.78 19.91
N LYS A 65 -4.07 14.42 19.27
CA LYS A 65 -2.88 15.04 19.90
C LYS A 65 -2.13 14.10 20.88
N SER A 66 -2.23 12.79 20.66
CA SER A 66 -1.57 11.76 21.48
C SER A 66 -0.55 11.03 20.63
N PHE A 67 0.68 10.92 21.12
CA PHE A 67 1.79 10.29 20.43
C PHE A 67 2.09 8.86 20.89
N ALA A 68 1.70 8.51 22.12
CA ALA A 68 2.05 7.21 22.70
C ALA A 68 1.39 6.04 21.95
N LEU A 69 0.12 6.12 21.66
CA LEU A 69 -0.66 5.09 20.98
C LEU A 69 -0.23 4.89 19.52
N PRO A 70 -0.06 5.95 18.70
CA PRO A 70 0.49 5.82 17.35
C PRO A 70 1.89 5.21 17.29
N ILE A 71 2.78 5.57 18.22
CA ILE A 71 4.14 5.01 18.30
C ILE A 71 4.07 3.51 18.60
N SER A 72 3.25 3.10 19.55
CA SER A 72 3.07 1.68 19.88
C SER A 72 2.55 0.87 18.70
N VAL A 73 1.59 1.41 17.95
CA VAL A 73 1.05 0.75 16.74
C VAL A 73 2.13 0.61 15.67
N ILE A 74 2.96 1.64 15.45
CA ILE A 74 4.06 1.59 14.49
C ILE A 74 5.07 0.52 14.90
N VAL A 75 5.53 0.55 16.15
CA VAL A 75 6.55 -0.41 16.66
C VAL A 75 6.04 -1.84 16.54
N PHE A 76 4.82 -2.10 17.01
CA PHE A 76 4.23 -3.44 16.96
C PHE A 76 4.09 -3.94 15.51
N LYS A 77 3.62 -3.07 14.59
CA LYS A 77 3.46 -3.40 13.19
C LYS A 77 4.79 -3.75 12.52
N TYR A 78 5.83 -2.93 12.70
CA TYR A 78 7.13 -3.22 12.09
C TYR A 78 7.81 -4.45 12.69
N ALA A 79 7.64 -4.69 13.99
CA ALA A 79 8.10 -5.93 14.62
C ALA A 79 7.40 -7.15 14.01
N PHE A 80 6.08 -7.11 13.87
CA PHE A 80 5.29 -8.19 13.28
C PHE A 80 5.64 -8.44 11.81
N LEU A 81 5.77 -7.37 11.01
CA LEU A 81 6.19 -7.46 9.62
C LEU A 81 7.61 -8.02 9.48
N GLY A 82 8.52 -7.62 10.38
CA GLY A 82 9.88 -8.12 10.41
C GLY A 82 9.93 -9.63 10.67
N VAL A 83 9.14 -10.12 11.61
CA VAL A 83 9.04 -11.57 11.90
C VAL A 83 8.48 -12.34 10.70
N ILE A 84 7.40 -11.86 10.10
CA ILE A 84 6.82 -12.53 8.91
C ILE A 84 7.81 -12.54 7.76
N THR A 85 8.44 -11.41 7.46
CA THR A 85 9.42 -11.30 6.38
C THR A 85 10.61 -12.24 6.61
N TYR A 86 11.08 -12.33 7.86
CA TYR A 86 12.16 -13.25 8.24
C TYR A 86 11.74 -14.71 8.02
N MET A 87 10.55 -15.10 8.48
CA MET A 87 10.05 -16.47 8.30
C MET A 87 9.92 -16.86 6.83
N VAL A 88 9.40 -15.95 6.00
CA VAL A 88 9.25 -16.19 4.56
C VAL A 88 10.61 -16.23 3.86
N ALA A 89 11.54 -15.34 4.21
CA ALA A 89 12.91 -15.35 3.69
C ALA A 89 13.68 -16.62 4.08
N ALA A 90 13.52 -17.09 5.32
CA ALA A 90 14.14 -18.32 5.81
C ALA A 90 13.62 -19.58 5.12
N SER A 91 12.43 -19.55 4.52
CA SER A 91 11.87 -20.67 3.76
C SER A 91 12.60 -20.96 2.43
N GLY A 92 13.47 -20.04 1.97
CA GLY A 92 14.20 -20.15 0.72
C GLY A 92 13.38 -19.99 -0.56
N SER A 93 12.07 -19.79 -0.43
CA SER A 93 11.13 -19.66 -1.55
C SER A 93 10.85 -18.21 -1.94
N PHE A 94 11.46 -17.27 -1.24
CA PHE A 94 11.14 -15.85 -1.33
C PHE A 94 12.07 -15.11 -2.29
N ASP A 95 11.49 -14.43 -3.27
CA ASP A 95 12.21 -13.56 -4.20
C ASP A 95 12.14 -12.11 -3.71
N LEU A 96 13.24 -11.63 -3.12
CA LEU A 96 13.36 -10.27 -2.61
C LEU A 96 13.20 -9.21 -3.71
N GLY A 97 13.69 -9.48 -4.91
CA GLY A 97 13.57 -8.55 -6.04
C GLY A 97 12.12 -8.32 -6.44
N LEU A 98 11.35 -9.38 -6.59
CA LEU A 98 9.93 -9.29 -6.93
C LEU A 98 9.08 -8.71 -5.79
N SER A 99 9.43 -9.00 -4.54
CA SER A 99 8.78 -8.37 -3.40
C SER A 99 9.04 -6.85 -3.38
N ALA A 100 10.26 -6.42 -3.67
CA ALA A 100 10.59 -4.99 -3.81
C ALA A 100 9.76 -4.34 -4.93
N VAL A 101 9.62 -4.98 -6.09
CA VAL A 101 8.75 -4.50 -7.17
C VAL A 101 7.31 -4.33 -6.69
N GLY A 102 6.78 -5.29 -5.94
CA GLY A 102 5.45 -5.21 -5.33
C GLY A 102 5.29 -3.98 -4.40
N ILE A 103 6.32 -3.69 -3.61
CA ILE A 103 6.33 -2.49 -2.75
C ILE A 103 6.36 -1.21 -3.60
N PHE A 104 7.18 -1.16 -4.66
CA PHE A 104 7.29 0.02 -5.52
C PHE A 104 6.00 0.38 -6.26
N ILE A 105 5.06 -0.53 -6.45
CA ILE A 105 3.73 -0.23 -7.01
C ILE A 105 2.95 0.79 -6.18
N MET A 106 3.32 0.98 -4.92
CA MET A 106 2.77 2.04 -4.09
C MET A 106 2.89 3.43 -4.73
N ALA A 107 4.02 3.74 -5.37
CA ALA A 107 4.26 5.06 -5.98
C ALA A 107 3.29 5.37 -7.13
N PRO A 108 3.18 4.55 -8.19
CA PRO A 108 2.20 4.79 -9.24
C PRO A 108 0.75 4.72 -8.74
N SER A 109 0.43 3.89 -7.76
CA SER A 109 -0.90 3.83 -7.15
C SER A 109 -1.28 5.13 -6.45
N MET A 110 -0.35 5.75 -5.75
CA MET A 110 -0.54 7.07 -5.13
C MET A 110 -0.74 8.17 -6.16
N LEU A 111 0.01 8.15 -7.26
CA LEU A 111 -0.12 9.12 -8.35
C LEU A 111 -1.49 9.01 -9.02
N VAL A 112 -1.96 7.80 -9.31
CA VAL A 112 -3.28 7.56 -9.90
C VAL A 112 -4.39 7.99 -8.95
N ALA A 113 -4.32 7.60 -7.68
CA ALA A 113 -5.31 7.96 -6.67
C ALA A 113 -5.35 9.49 -6.44
N GLY A 114 -4.18 10.12 -6.32
CA GLY A 114 -4.07 11.57 -6.13
C GLY A 114 -4.57 12.35 -7.33
N GLY A 115 -4.21 11.94 -8.54
CA GLY A 115 -4.66 12.54 -9.78
C GLY A 115 -6.18 12.45 -9.94
N TYR A 116 -6.75 11.27 -9.72
CA TYR A 116 -8.20 11.06 -9.79
C TYR A 116 -8.95 11.89 -8.73
N TYR A 117 -8.44 11.92 -7.50
CA TYR A 117 -9.04 12.70 -6.42
C TYR A 117 -9.01 14.20 -6.71
N ALA A 118 -7.89 14.72 -7.23
CA ALA A 118 -7.76 16.12 -7.63
C ALA A 118 -8.69 16.49 -8.79
N PHE A 119 -8.81 15.60 -9.78
CA PHE A 119 -9.70 15.80 -10.92
C PHE A 119 -11.16 15.85 -10.49
N LYS A 120 -11.60 14.91 -9.65
CA LYS A 120 -12.96 14.85 -9.16
C LYS A 120 -13.36 16.10 -8.35
N ASN A 121 -12.44 16.63 -7.54
CA ASN A 121 -12.72 17.84 -6.76
C ASN A 121 -12.79 19.09 -7.63
N ARG A 122 -12.00 19.18 -8.72
CA ARG A 122 -12.10 20.28 -9.68
C ARG A 122 -13.45 20.34 -10.39
N THR A 123 -13.99 19.17 -10.78
CA THR A 123 -15.29 19.14 -11.46
C THR A 123 -16.42 19.59 -10.55
N LEU A 124 -16.37 19.30 -9.26
CA LEU A 124 -17.36 19.75 -8.29
C LEU A 124 -17.31 21.26 -8.03
N GLU A 125 -16.13 21.89 -8.10
CA GLU A 125 -15.98 23.34 -7.96
C GLU A 125 -16.50 24.14 -9.17
N ILE A 126 -16.56 23.52 -10.34
CA ILE A 126 -17.06 24.16 -11.57
C ILE A 126 -18.60 24.11 -11.64
N GLU A 127 -19.22 23.15 -10.98
CA GLU A 127 -20.68 22.97 -10.94
C GLU A 127 -21.38 23.84 -9.85
N GLU A 128 -20.63 24.44 -8.95
CA GLU A 128 -21.11 25.41 -7.96
C GLU A 128 -20.99 26.86 -8.48
#